data_de516cbd1ecc2ed8ffe87529a9f0d417
#
_entry.id   de516cbd1ecc2ed8ffe87529a9f0d417
#
_cell.length_a   1.000
_cell.length_b   1.000
_cell.length_c   1.000
_cell.angle_alpha   90.00
_cell.angle_beta   90.00
_cell.angle_gamma   90.00
#
_symmetry.space_group_name_H-M   'P 1'
#
loop_
_entity.id
_entity.type
_entity.pdbx_description
1 polymer ?
#
loop_
_entity_poly.entity_id
_entity_poly.type
_entity_poly.pdbx_seq_one_letter_code
_entity_poly.pdbx_strand_id
1 'polypeptide(L)'
;MNYYSLNSPDKFVNFKEATIHGQAPDKGLYFPQTIPTLPKHLLEEIDTLSREELAFQVIRPYTGDTLPEAELRRIVRETIDFEFPLVDVSADIQSLELFHGPTLAFKDVGARFMSRCLGYFVKDNKRPVTVLVATSGDTGGAVASGFYDVEGVRVVILYPSGKVSSVQELQLTTLGKNITALEVEGSFDDCQQMVKQAFADETLQQELFLTSANSINVARWLPQQFYYFFAWQQWADKTNPPVICVPSGNFGNICAGLLAHQSGLPANHFIAATNANDVIPVFLETGELRTQIAKATLSNAMDVANPSNFVRILEIFRQQLPDLRQTLSSVSISDEETIAAIRHLYKDHHYLADPHGAVGWLALQRYIEQHPGAKGYFLETAHPVKFYDTVEPIIGQQIPLPPSVKAILDKKKHSKKIPAQYTNLKEFLLT
;
A
#
# COMPACT_ATOMS: atom_id res chain seq x y z
N MET A 1 9.04 -12.61 -17.50
CA MET A 1 8.90 -11.13 -17.38
C MET A 1 10.23 -10.56 -16.94
N ASN A 2 10.71 -9.54 -17.65
CA ASN A 2 11.84 -8.74 -17.25
C ASN A 2 11.40 -7.44 -16.59
N TYR A 3 12.27 -6.90 -15.73
CA TYR A 3 12.11 -5.62 -15.07
C TYR A 3 13.33 -4.77 -15.33
N TYR A 4 13.14 -3.47 -15.47
CA TYR A 4 14.22 -2.49 -15.58
C TYR A 4 14.11 -1.42 -14.50
N SER A 5 15.21 -0.76 -14.22
CA SER A 5 15.22 0.42 -13.36
C SER A 5 14.74 1.64 -14.15
N LEU A 6 13.84 2.45 -13.58
CA LEU A 6 13.42 3.71 -14.20
C LEU A 6 14.56 4.72 -14.39
N ASN A 7 15.70 4.54 -13.69
CA ASN A 7 16.91 5.35 -13.87
C ASN A 7 17.89 4.75 -14.89
N SER A 8 17.77 3.45 -15.23
CA SER A 8 18.66 2.74 -16.16
C SER A 8 17.85 1.70 -16.96
N PRO A 9 17.13 2.12 -18.00
CA PRO A 9 16.17 1.27 -18.71
C PRO A 9 16.83 0.12 -19.52
N ASP A 10 18.14 0.17 -19.74
CA ASP A 10 18.87 -0.84 -20.52
C ASP A 10 19.32 -2.06 -19.71
N LYS A 11 19.14 -2.05 -18.39
CA LYS A 11 19.52 -3.16 -17.50
C LYS A 11 18.29 -3.90 -17.01
N PHE A 12 18.23 -5.18 -17.35
CA PHE A 12 17.11 -6.04 -17.01
C PHE A 12 17.45 -7.02 -15.90
N VAL A 13 16.47 -7.24 -15.03
CA VAL A 13 16.47 -8.27 -14.00
C VAL A 13 15.14 -9.04 -14.07
N ASN A 14 15.08 -10.25 -13.51
CA ASN A 14 13.83 -10.99 -13.41
C ASN A 14 13.04 -10.60 -12.14
N PHE A 15 11.84 -11.15 -11.97
CA PHE A 15 10.98 -10.86 -10.81
C PHE A 15 11.65 -11.23 -9.48
N LYS A 16 12.38 -12.36 -9.43
CA LYS A 16 13.10 -12.79 -8.22
C LYS A 16 14.13 -11.74 -7.81
N GLU A 17 14.97 -11.30 -8.74
CA GLU A 17 16.01 -10.31 -8.48
C GLU A 17 15.40 -8.95 -8.08
N ALA A 18 14.37 -8.49 -8.79
CA ALA A 18 13.67 -7.24 -8.46
C ALA A 18 13.03 -7.28 -7.06
N THR A 19 12.47 -8.44 -6.66
CA THR A 19 11.88 -8.65 -5.33
C THR A 19 12.95 -8.64 -4.23
N ILE A 20 14.07 -9.35 -4.47
CA ILE A 20 15.14 -9.48 -3.50
C ILE A 20 15.87 -8.14 -3.29
N HIS A 21 16.16 -7.40 -4.37
CA HIS A 21 16.81 -6.10 -4.25
C HIS A 21 15.86 -5.02 -3.71
N GLY A 22 14.57 -5.09 -4.04
CA GLY A 22 13.57 -4.11 -3.64
C GLY A 22 13.68 -2.79 -4.39
N GLN A 23 14.88 -2.24 -4.52
CA GLN A 23 15.24 -1.05 -5.29
C GLN A 23 16.49 -1.35 -6.12
N ALA A 24 16.60 -0.75 -7.29
CA ALA A 24 17.77 -0.93 -8.15
C ALA A 24 19.03 -0.26 -7.56
N PRO A 25 20.24 -0.73 -7.88
CA PRO A 25 21.49 -0.15 -7.39
C PRO A 25 21.67 1.34 -7.71
N ASP A 26 21.08 1.81 -8.81
CA ASP A 26 21.04 3.23 -9.22
C ASP A 26 19.94 4.05 -8.51
N LYS A 27 19.29 3.46 -7.50
CA LYS A 27 18.19 4.02 -6.72
C LYS A 27 16.89 4.23 -7.51
N GLY A 28 16.81 3.75 -8.77
CA GLY A 28 15.55 3.73 -9.54
C GLY A 28 14.60 2.65 -9.02
N LEU A 29 13.32 2.82 -9.29
CA LEU A 29 12.32 1.81 -9.02
C LEU A 29 12.26 0.80 -10.16
N TYR A 30 12.11 -0.48 -9.83
CA TYR A 30 11.86 -1.50 -10.84
C TYR A 30 10.48 -1.36 -11.46
N PHE A 31 10.41 -1.51 -12.79
CA PHE A 31 9.20 -1.48 -13.57
C PHE A 31 9.19 -2.65 -14.58
N PRO A 32 8.04 -3.30 -14.86
CA PRO A 32 7.97 -4.40 -15.82
C PRO A 32 8.24 -3.90 -17.24
N GLN A 33 9.02 -4.64 -18.01
CA GLN A 33 9.40 -4.29 -19.40
C GLN A 33 8.17 -4.12 -20.31
N THR A 34 7.12 -4.88 -20.03
CA THR A 34 5.82 -4.79 -20.70
C THR A 34 4.71 -4.85 -19.69
N ILE A 35 3.64 -4.10 -19.90
CA ILE A 35 2.39 -4.25 -19.15
C ILE A 35 1.58 -5.35 -19.84
N PRO A 36 1.33 -6.49 -19.17
CA PRO A 36 0.57 -7.58 -19.79
C PRO A 36 -0.87 -7.17 -20.06
N THR A 37 -1.38 -7.46 -21.25
CA THR A 37 -2.81 -7.38 -21.52
C THR A 37 -3.47 -8.68 -21.11
N LEU A 38 -4.47 -8.58 -20.25
CA LEU A 38 -5.24 -9.76 -19.84
C LEU A 38 -6.13 -10.26 -20.97
N PRO A 39 -6.33 -11.59 -21.10
CA PRO A 39 -7.21 -12.15 -22.10
C PRO A 39 -8.64 -11.62 -21.93
N LYS A 40 -9.31 -11.28 -23.03
CA LYS A 40 -10.69 -10.75 -22.99
C LYS A 40 -11.67 -11.70 -22.28
N HIS A 41 -11.56 -13.02 -22.54
CA HIS A 41 -12.40 -14.00 -21.88
C HIS A 41 -12.30 -13.99 -20.35
N LEU A 42 -11.13 -13.61 -19.79
CA LEU A 42 -10.97 -13.49 -18.35
C LEU A 42 -11.91 -12.41 -17.76
N LEU A 43 -12.09 -11.30 -18.47
CA LEU A 43 -12.96 -10.21 -18.03
C LEU A 43 -14.44 -10.51 -18.32
N GLU A 44 -14.74 -11.26 -19.38
CA GLU A 44 -16.09 -11.70 -19.74
C GLU A 44 -16.62 -12.76 -18.76
N GLU A 45 -15.74 -13.63 -18.26
CA GLU A 45 -16.07 -14.72 -17.33
C GLU A 45 -15.75 -14.38 -15.87
N ILE A 46 -15.38 -13.15 -15.55
CA ILE A 46 -14.85 -12.76 -14.24
C ILE A 46 -15.77 -13.13 -13.08
N ASP A 47 -17.09 -13.07 -13.28
CA ASP A 47 -18.10 -13.38 -12.26
C ASP A 47 -18.15 -14.87 -11.90
N THR A 48 -17.59 -15.74 -12.75
CA THR A 48 -17.56 -17.20 -12.55
C THR A 48 -16.25 -17.68 -11.91
N LEU A 49 -15.23 -16.84 -11.90
CA LEU A 49 -13.91 -17.21 -11.39
C LEU A 49 -13.87 -17.16 -9.85
N SER A 50 -13.13 -18.08 -9.25
CA SER A 50 -12.75 -17.89 -7.86
C SER A 50 -11.76 -16.72 -7.71
N ARG A 51 -11.76 -16.07 -6.54
CA ARG A 51 -10.79 -15.01 -6.25
C ARG A 51 -9.34 -15.48 -6.40
N GLU A 52 -9.04 -16.73 -6.02
CA GLU A 52 -7.70 -17.32 -6.18
C GLU A 52 -7.32 -17.43 -7.66
N GLU A 53 -8.23 -17.91 -8.52
CA GLU A 53 -7.97 -18.03 -9.94
C GLU A 53 -7.78 -16.65 -10.59
N LEU A 54 -8.66 -15.70 -10.28
CA LEU A 54 -8.56 -14.33 -10.79
C LEU A 54 -7.23 -13.69 -10.39
N ALA A 55 -6.85 -13.75 -9.11
CA ALA A 55 -5.58 -13.20 -8.63
C ALA A 55 -4.37 -13.90 -9.24
N PHE A 56 -4.43 -15.24 -9.43
CA PHE A 56 -3.38 -15.97 -10.11
C PHE A 56 -3.22 -15.52 -11.57
N GLN A 57 -4.30 -15.38 -12.32
CA GLN A 57 -4.25 -14.92 -13.71
C GLN A 57 -3.72 -13.49 -13.84
N VAL A 58 -4.04 -12.62 -12.91
CA VAL A 58 -3.55 -11.22 -12.86
C VAL A 58 -2.05 -11.18 -12.58
N ILE A 59 -1.53 -11.98 -11.63
CA ILE A 59 -0.13 -11.85 -11.18
C ILE A 59 0.86 -12.73 -11.96
N ARG A 60 0.39 -13.86 -12.53
CA ARG A 60 1.23 -14.81 -13.25
C ARG A 60 2.10 -14.17 -14.35
N PRO A 61 1.59 -13.27 -15.19
CA PRO A 61 2.40 -12.64 -16.23
C PRO A 61 3.58 -11.83 -15.67
N TYR A 62 3.41 -11.25 -14.47
CA TYR A 62 4.44 -10.43 -13.82
C TYR A 62 5.54 -11.27 -13.16
N THR A 63 5.19 -12.44 -12.60
CA THR A 63 6.19 -13.31 -11.95
C THR A 63 7.03 -14.10 -12.93
N GLY A 64 6.54 -14.29 -14.17
CA GLY A 64 7.23 -15.09 -15.19
C GLY A 64 7.49 -16.51 -14.68
N ASP A 65 8.65 -17.06 -15.03
CA ASP A 65 9.06 -18.43 -14.65
C ASP A 65 9.86 -18.49 -13.34
N THR A 66 9.92 -17.37 -12.58
CA THR A 66 10.66 -17.32 -11.31
C THR A 66 9.99 -18.09 -10.17
N LEU A 67 8.69 -18.34 -10.28
CA LEU A 67 7.88 -19.15 -9.38
C LEU A 67 7.19 -20.28 -10.18
N PRO A 68 7.34 -21.56 -9.78
CA PRO A 68 6.52 -22.63 -10.31
C PRO A 68 5.01 -22.35 -10.10
N GLU A 69 4.16 -22.81 -10.99
CA GLU A 69 2.72 -22.55 -10.91
C GLU A 69 2.11 -22.95 -9.56
N ALA A 70 2.41 -24.17 -9.10
CA ALA A 70 1.90 -24.67 -7.82
C ALA A 70 2.30 -23.77 -6.63
N GLU A 71 3.52 -23.24 -6.67
CA GLU A 71 4.02 -22.33 -5.61
C GLU A 71 3.34 -20.98 -5.71
N LEU A 72 3.17 -20.41 -6.91
CA LEU A 72 2.49 -19.13 -7.07
C LEU A 72 1.03 -19.24 -6.63
N ARG A 73 0.32 -20.35 -6.95
CA ARG A 73 -1.05 -20.61 -6.50
C ARG A 73 -1.11 -20.69 -4.96
N ARG A 74 -0.15 -21.35 -4.32
CA ARG A 74 -0.04 -21.39 -2.86
C ARG A 74 0.12 -19.98 -2.29
N ILE A 75 1.07 -19.21 -2.84
CA ILE A 75 1.33 -17.83 -2.42
C ILE A 75 0.09 -16.95 -2.55
N VAL A 76 -0.60 -17.03 -3.69
CA VAL A 76 -1.84 -16.28 -3.94
C VAL A 76 -2.90 -16.62 -2.91
N ARG A 77 -3.21 -17.91 -2.71
CA ARG A 77 -4.21 -18.36 -1.74
C ARG A 77 -3.91 -17.88 -0.33
N GLU A 78 -2.66 -17.99 0.12
CA GLU A 78 -2.25 -17.49 1.43
C GLU A 78 -2.27 -15.95 1.53
N THR A 79 -2.14 -15.24 0.41
CA THR A 79 -2.15 -13.78 0.38
C THR A 79 -3.55 -13.19 0.57
N ILE A 80 -4.57 -13.84 0.01
CA ILE A 80 -5.94 -13.31 -0.07
C ILE A 80 -6.95 -14.19 0.71
N ASP A 81 -6.56 -14.75 1.83
CA ASP A 81 -7.38 -15.62 2.68
C ASP A 81 -8.44 -14.87 3.53
N PHE A 82 -8.77 -13.64 3.16
CA PHE A 82 -9.79 -12.78 3.79
C PHE A 82 -10.64 -12.05 2.73
N GLU A 83 -11.69 -11.37 3.17
CA GLU A 83 -12.67 -10.75 2.29
C GLU A 83 -12.24 -9.36 1.79
N PHE A 84 -12.82 -8.96 0.65
CA PHE A 84 -12.66 -7.64 0.01
C PHE A 84 -14.04 -7.16 -0.45
N PRO A 85 -14.98 -6.89 0.45
CA PRO A 85 -16.35 -6.57 0.06
C PRO A 85 -16.44 -5.18 -0.58
N LEU A 86 -17.31 -5.09 -1.57
CA LEU A 86 -17.77 -3.85 -2.16
C LEU A 86 -19.13 -3.52 -1.54
N VAL A 87 -19.17 -2.51 -0.66
CA VAL A 87 -20.31 -2.21 0.21
C VAL A 87 -21.03 -0.94 -0.25
N ASP A 88 -22.36 -0.94 -0.32
CA ASP A 88 -23.14 0.24 -0.65
C ASP A 88 -23.07 1.28 0.48
N VAL A 89 -22.71 2.53 0.12
CA VAL A 89 -22.71 3.68 1.03
C VAL A 89 -23.84 4.63 0.67
N SER A 90 -24.08 4.83 -0.63
CA SER A 90 -25.22 5.59 -1.14
C SER A 90 -25.67 4.99 -2.49
N ALA A 91 -26.67 5.60 -3.14
CA ALA A 91 -27.18 5.11 -4.43
C ALA A 91 -26.11 5.03 -5.55
N ASP A 92 -25.11 5.92 -5.52
CA ASP A 92 -24.11 6.05 -6.57
C ASP A 92 -22.67 5.82 -6.07
N ILE A 93 -22.49 5.60 -4.76
CA ILE A 93 -21.17 5.44 -4.14
C ILE A 93 -21.12 4.15 -3.33
N GLN A 94 -20.12 3.32 -3.63
CA GLN A 94 -19.75 2.15 -2.83
C GLN A 94 -18.39 2.34 -2.16
N SER A 95 -18.11 1.54 -1.14
CA SER A 95 -16.81 1.41 -0.49
C SER A 95 -16.21 0.06 -0.79
N LEU A 96 -14.98 0.03 -1.28
CA LEU A 96 -14.19 -1.19 -1.33
C LEU A 96 -13.40 -1.32 -0.03
N GLU A 97 -13.87 -2.19 0.85
CA GLU A 97 -13.26 -2.39 2.17
C GLU A 97 -12.03 -3.32 2.07
N LEU A 98 -10.84 -2.76 2.34
CA LEU A 98 -9.56 -3.46 2.23
C LEU A 98 -8.93 -3.77 3.59
N PHE A 99 -9.70 -3.69 4.66
CA PHE A 99 -9.24 -3.81 6.04
C PHE A 99 -9.63 -5.11 6.76
N HIS A 100 -10.08 -6.13 6.03
CA HIS A 100 -10.48 -7.41 6.62
C HIS A 100 -9.31 -8.39 6.84
N GLY A 101 -8.09 -7.98 6.49
CA GLY A 101 -6.88 -8.74 6.74
C GLY A 101 -6.40 -8.68 8.20
N PRO A 102 -5.33 -9.43 8.53
CA PRO A 102 -4.88 -9.61 9.91
C PRO A 102 -4.45 -8.32 10.62
N THR A 103 -3.99 -7.30 9.89
CA THR A 103 -3.60 -6.02 10.48
C THR A 103 -4.59 -4.89 10.23
N LEU A 104 -5.74 -5.22 9.66
CA LEU A 104 -6.82 -4.27 9.42
C LEU A 104 -6.40 -3.12 8.50
N ALA A 105 -5.59 -3.40 7.48
CA ALA A 105 -5.16 -2.43 6.48
C ALA A 105 -4.93 -3.09 5.11
N PHE A 106 -5.18 -2.35 4.03
CA PHE A 106 -4.95 -2.81 2.65
C PHE A 106 -3.53 -3.34 2.41
N LYS A 107 -2.58 -2.89 3.22
CA LYS A 107 -1.15 -3.24 3.11
C LYS A 107 -0.88 -4.72 3.39
N ASP A 108 -1.82 -5.46 3.97
CA ASP A 108 -1.68 -6.88 4.26
C ASP A 108 -1.42 -7.69 2.99
N VAL A 109 -2.14 -7.45 1.90
CA VAL A 109 -1.97 -8.19 0.63
C VAL A 109 -0.54 -8.06 0.12
N GLY A 110 -0.03 -6.83 0.00
CA GLY A 110 1.34 -6.60 -0.49
C GLY A 110 2.40 -7.21 0.45
N ALA A 111 2.23 -7.10 1.76
CA ALA A 111 3.18 -7.64 2.73
C ALA A 111 3.20 -9.18 2.72
N ARG A 112 2.02 -9.81 2.69
CA ARG A 112 1.87 -11.27 2.63
C ARG A 112 2.41 -11.84 1.33
N PHE A 113 2.09 -11.25 0.19
CA PHE A 113 2.62 -11.69 -1.10
C PHE A 113 4.14 -11.60 -1.14
N MET A 114 4.70 -10.44 -0.78
CA MET A 114 6.14 -10.25 -0.76
C MET A 114 6.84 -11.23 0.19
N SER A 115 6.33 -11.44 1.39
CA SER A 115 6.96 -12.30 2.38
C SER A 115 7.05 -13.76 1.91
N ARG A 116 5.99 -14.26 1.25
CA ARG A 116 5.97 -15.62 0.70
C ARG A 116 6.89 -15.76 -0.50
N CYS A 117 6.89 -14.77 -1.40
CA CYS A 117 7.85 -14.75 -2.51
C CYS A 117 9.29 -14.70 -2.00
N LEU A 118 9.60 -13.79 -1.07
CA LEU A 118 10.94 -13.66 -0.53
C LEU A 118 11.37 -14.92 0.20
N GLY A 119 10.53 -15.49 1.08
CA GLY A 119 10.82 -16.75 1.77
C GLY A 119 11.11 -17.88 0.81
N TYR A 120 10.35 -18.01 -0.29
CA TYR A 120 10.63 -19.00 -1.33
C TYR A 120 11.97 -18.75 -2.02
N PHE A 121 12.29 -17.50 -2.35
CA PHE A 121 13.51 -17.16 -3.07
C PHE A 121 14.79 -17.32 -2.25
N VAL A 122 14.70 -17.18 -0.92
CA VAL A 122 15.86 -17.17 -0.03
C VAL A 122 16.03 -18.41 0.84
N LYS A 123 15.13 -19.40 0.72
CA LYS A 123 15.12 -20.63 1.55
C LYS A 123 16.45 -21.39 1.56
N ASP A 124 17.20 -21.33 0.46
CA ASP A 124 18.48 -22.02 0.32
C ASP A 124 19.69 -21.08 0.53
N ASN A 125 19.45 -19.82 0.93
CA ASN A 125 20.52 -18.87 1.17
C ASN A 125 21.28 -19.21 2.45
N LYS A 126 22.62 -19.12 2.39
CA LYS A 126 23.49 -19.34 3.55
C LYS A 126 23.40 -18.22 4.60
N ARG A 127 22.98 -17.03 4.20
CA ARG A 127 22.82 -15.86 5.08
C ARG A 127 21.36 -15.41 5.07
N PRO A 128 20.79 -15.04 6.23
CA PRO A 128 19.44 -14.50 6.28
C PRO A 128 19.35 -13.16 5.54
N VAL A 129 18.18 -12.91 4.95
CA VAL A 129 17.86 -11.61 4.38
C VAL A 129 17.34 -10.70 5.49
N THR A 130 17.89 -9.51 5.60
CA THR A 130 17.41 -8.49 6.55
C THR A 130 16.48 -7.52 5.83
N VAL A 131 15.20 -7.59 6.17
CA VAL A 131 14.17 -6.66 5.71
C VAL A 131 14.19 -5.45 6.63
N LEU A 132 14.52 -4.28 6.09
CA LEU A 132 14.58 -3.02 6.84
C LEU A 132 13.46 -2.08 6.39
N VAL A 133 12.66 -1.58 7.35
CA VAL A 133 11.46 -0.79 7.10
C VAL A 133 11.39 0.42 8.02
N ALA A 134 11.15 1.61 7.47
CA ALA A 134 10.64 2.75 8.23
C ALA A 134 9.11 2.81 8.07
N THR A 135 8.40 3.08 9.17
CA THR A 135 6.93 3.11 9.17
C THR A 135 6.37 4.25 10.02
N SER A 136 5.22 4.77 9.58
CA SER A 136 4.34 5.64 10.37
C SER A 136 3.16 4.89 11.02
N GLY A 137 3.17 3.54 10.98
CA GLY A 137 2.15 2.67 11.57
C GLY A 137 1.79 1.46 10.70
N ASP A 138 0.84 1.60 9.79
CA ASP A 138 0.22 0.50 9.02
C ASP A 138 1.20 -0.36 8.22
N THR A 139 2.18 0.26 7.57
CA THR A 139 3.18 -0.49 6.78
C THR A 139 3.97 -1.44 7.67
N GLY A 140 4.38 -0.96 8.84
CA GLY A 140 5.12 -1.78 9.79
C GLY A 140 4.29 -2.94 10.35
N GLY A 141 3.02 -2.68 10.73
CA GLY A 141 2.11 -3.73 11.20
C GLY A 141 1.90 -4.83 10.13
N ALA A 142 1.62 -4.43 8.88
CA ALA A 142 1.47 -5.38 7.78
C ALA A 142 2.74 -6.17 7.48
N VAL A 143 3.92 -5.51 7.53
CA VAL A 143 5.22 -6.19 7.35
C VAL A 143 5.50 -7.12 8.52
N ALA A 144 5.31 -6.68 9.77
CA ALA A 144 5.51 -7.51 10.96
C ALA A 144 4.65 -8.79 10.89
N SER A 145 3.35 -8.64 10.59
CA SER A 145 2.43 -9.77 10.46
C SER A 145 2.77 -10.65 9.25
N GLY A 146 3.00 -10.06 8.09
CA GLY A 146 3.26 -10.80 6.85
C GLY A 146 4.55 -11.61 6.87
N PHE A 147 5.60 -11.11 7.53
CA PHE A 147 6.91 -11.75 7.63
C PHE A 147 7.11 -12.54 8.93
N TYR A 148 6.11 -12.58 9.80
CA TYR A 148 6.23 -13.31 11.06
C TYR A 148 6.55 -14.79 10.82
N ASP A 149 7.63 -15.27 11.46
CA ASP A 149 8.10 -16.66 11.40
C ASP A 149 8.51 -17.16 10.00
N VAL A 150 8.85 -16.23 9.07
CA VAL A 150 9.39 -16.59 7.75
C VAL A 150 10.86 -16.99 7.90
N GLU A 151 11.17 -18.25 7.57
CA GLU A 151 12.51 -18.80 7.65
C GLU A 151 13.50 -18.06 6.74
N GLY A 152 14.72 -17.82 7.22
CA GLY A 152 15.78 -17.13 6.46
C GLY A 152 15.57 -15.62 6.32
N VAL A 153 14.56 -15.03 7.01
CA VAL A 153 14.28 -13.60 6.98
C VAL A 153 14.32 -13.01 8.39
N ARG A 154 15.13 -11.97 8.58
CA ARG A 154 15.14 -11.08 9.76
C ARG A 154 14.44 -9.78 9.38
N VAL A 155 13.55 -9.27 10.22
CA VAL A 155 12.84 -8.01 9.98
C VAL A 155 13.17 -7.00 11.06
N VAL A 156 13.58 -5.80 10.65
CA VAL A 156 13.87 -4.68 11.53
C VAL A 156 12.99 -3.49 11.11
N ILE A 157 12.12 -3.06 12.02
CA ILE A 157 11.12 -2.02 11.79
C ILE A 157 11.45 -0.80 12.65
N LEU A 158 11.68 0.34 12.02
CA LEU A 158 11.88 1.62 12.69
C LEU A 158 10.55 2.39 12.71
N TYR A 159 10.14 2.87 13.87
CA TYR A 159 8.97 3.72 14.01
C TYR A 159 9.22 4.87 15.01
N PRO A 160 8.59 6.06 14.81
CA PRO A 160 8.82 7.22 15.66
C PRO A 160 8.10 7.06 17.01
N SER A 161 8.83 7.30 18.11
CA SER A 161 8.34 7.19 19.48
C SER A 161 7.14 8.11 19.72
N GLY A 162 6.03 7.53 20.21
CA GLY A 162 4.81 8.26 20.56
C GLY A 162 4.05 8.90 19.37
N LYS A 163 4.37 8.53 18.12
CA LYS A 163 3.74 9.10 16.91
C LYS A 163 2.99 8.08 16.04
N VAL A 164 2.74 6.91 16.57
CA VAL A 164 1.86 5.88 16.00
C VAL A 164 0.73 5.60 16.98
N SER A 165 -0.45 5.21 16.50
CA SER A 165 -1.56 4.89 17.42
C SER A 165 -1.24 3.66 18.26
N SER A 166 -1.88 3.52 19.42
CA SER A 166 -1.63 2.39 20.32
C SER A 166 -1.91 1.04 19.65
N VAL A 167 -2.95 0.95 18.82
CA VAL A 167 -3.27 -0.27 18.06
C VAL A 167 -2.16 -0.58 17.07
N GLN A 168 -1.69 0.41 16.31
CA GLN A 168 -0.59 0.24 15.37
C GLN A 168 0.70 -0.17 16.09
N GLU A 169 1.03 0.46 17.22
CA GLU A 169 2.22 0.12 18.00
C GLU A 169 2.18 -1.32 18.50
N LEU A 170 1.05 -1.78 19.03
CA LEU A 170 0.90 -3.16 19.46
C LEU A 170 1.05 -4.16 18.29
N GLN A 171 0.54 -3.83 17.11
CA GLN A 171 0.74 -4.65 15.91
C GLN A 171 2.22 -4.79 15.51
N LEU A 172 3.05 -3.77 15.76
CA LEU A 172 4.49 -3.80 15.49
C LEU A 172 5.29 -4.58 16.54
N THR A 173 4.88 -4.49 17.82
CA THR A 173 5.76 -4.75 18.94
C THR A 173 5.44 -6.02 19.72
N THR A 174 4.35 -6.72 19.41
CA THR A 174 3.90 -7.88 20.21
C THR A 174 4.24 -9.24 19.60
N LEU A 175 4.87 -9.29 18.44
CA LEU A 175 5.11 -10.54 17.70
C LEU A 175 6.39 -11.29 18.13
N GLY A 176 7.53 -10.63 18.19
CA GLY A 176 8.81 -11.28 18.51
C GLY A 176 9.36 -12.18 17.39
N LYS A 177 10.08 -13.23 17.74
CA LYS A 177 10.82 -14.14 16.82
C LYS A 177 11.77 -13.39 15.90
N ASN A 178 11.53 -13.46 14.57
CA ASN A 178 12.32 -12.81 13.54
C ASN A 178 11.98 -11.32 13.34
N ILE A 179 11.00 -10.78 14.09
CA ILE A 179 10.58 -9.38 14.02
C ILE A 179 11.17 -8.59 15.17
N THR A 180 11.88 -7.51 14.86
CA THR A 180 12.40 -6.55 15.83
C THR A 180 11.88 -5.17 15.55
N ALA A 181 11.28 -4.54 16.55
CA ALA A 181 10.80 -3.16 16.49
C ALA A 181 11.79 -2.22 17.19
N LEU A 182 12.25 -1.19 16.48
CA LEU A 182 13.09 -0.12 17.00
C LEU A 182 12.25 1.15 17.14
N GLU A 183 12.07 1.59 18.38
CA GLU A 183 11.38 2.83 18.73
C GLU A 183 12.38 3.98 18.68
N VAL A 184 12.29 4.83 17.66
CA VAL A 184 13.23 5.91 17.40
C VAL A 184 12.77 7.19 18.11
N GLU A 185 13.64 7.80 18.91
CA GLU A 185 13.40 9.09 19.55
C GLU A 185 13.55 10.23 18.51
N GLY A 186 12.58 10.32 17.60
CA GLY A 186 12.62 11.24 16.47
C GLY A 186 11.29 11.32 15.72
N SER A 187 11.39 11.73 14.47
CA SER A 187 10.28 11.80 13.52
C SER A 187 10.25 10.58 12.58
N PHE A 188 9.18 10.47 11.79
CA PHE A 188 9.14 9.47 10.71
C PHE A 188 10.21 9.72 9.64
N ASP A 189 10.50 10.99 9.36
CA ASP A 189 11.56 11.37 8.42
C ASP A 189 12.94 10.94 8.93
N ASP A 190 13.20 11.02 10.25
CA ASP A 190 14.42 10.49 10.85
C ASP A 190 14.52 8.97 10.64
N CYS A 191 13.44 8.23 10.88
CA CYS A 191 13.40 6.78 10.61
C CYS A 191 13.71 6.48 9.14
N GLN A 192 13.12 7.21 8.21
CA GLN A 192 13.38 7.05 6.78
C GLN A 192 14.83 7.39 6.42
N GLN A 193 15.37 8.45 6.99
CA GLN A 193 16.76 8.87 6.74
C GLN A 193 17.75 7.82 7.25
N MET A 194 17.53 7.26 8.45
CA MET A 194 18.36 6.17 8.98
C MET A 194 18.34 4.94 8.08
N VAL A 195 17.16 4.56 7.58
CA VAL A 195 17.00 3.44 6.63
C VAL A 195 17.72 3.72 5.30
N LYS A 196 17.58 4.94 4.74
CA LYS A 196 18.30 5.34 3.52
C LYS A 196 19.82 5.29 3.70
N GLN A 197 20.33 5.71 4.85
CA GLN A 197 21.76 5.64 5.19
C GLN A 197 22.22 4.18 5.30
N ALA A 198 21.42 3.28 5.89
CA ALA A 198 21.74 1.87 5.98
C ALA A 198 21.86 1.21 4.57
N PHE A 199 20.96 1.55 3.66
CA PHE A 199 21.03 1.08 2.27
C PHE A 199 22.20 1.68 1.48
N ALA A 200 22.76 2.81 1.88
CA ALA A 200 23.91 3.44 1.26
C ALA A 200 25.25 3.03 1.90
N ASP A 201 25.25 2.34 3.03
CA ASP A 201 26.44 1.97 3.78
C ASP A 201 27.10 0.72 3.19
N GLU A 202 28.29 0.88 2.60
CA GLU A 202 29.04 -0.21 1.97
C GLU A 202 29.40 -1.35 2.93
N THR A 203 29.68 -1.04 4.21
CA THR A 203 29.96 -2.06 5.23
C THR A 203 28.74 -2.93 5.47
N LEU A 204 27.55 -2.32 5.61
CA LEU A 204 26.32 -3.07 5.79
C LEU A 204 25.96 -3.90 4.56
N GLN A 205 26.20 -3.39 3.35
CA GLN A 205 25.97 -4.14 2.11
C GLN A 205 26.91 -5.37 1.95
N GLN A 206 28.13 -5.29 2.49
CA GLN A 206 29.06 -6.41 2.49
C GLN A 206 28.71 -7.47 3.56
N GLU A 207 28.31 -7.04 4.73
CA GLU A 207 28.04 -7.91 5.88
C GLU A 207 26.62 -8.49 5.86
N LEU A 208 25.64 -7.76 5.36
CA LEU A 208 24.22 -8.11 5.40
C LEU A 208 23.61 -8.15 3.99
N PHE A 209 22.63 -9.02 3.84
CA PHE A 209 21.76 -8.97 2.67
C PHE A 209 20.53 -8.12 3.00
N LEU A 210 20.59 -6.82 2.70
CA LEU A 210 19.53 -5.87 2.98
C LEU A 210 18.49 -5.81 1.87
N THR A 211 17.22 -5.77 2.22
CA THR A 211 16.11 -5.45 1.31
C THR A 211 15.06 -4.58 2.00
N SER A 212 14.27 -3.87 1.20
CA SER A 212 13.17 -3.03 1.69
C SER A 212 11.82 -3.69 1.43
N ALA A 213 10.96 -3.69 2.45
CA ALA A 213 9.56 -4.07 2.30
C ALA A 213 8.61 -2.85 2.22
N ASN A 214 9.07 -1.69 1.84
CA ASN A 214 8.23 -0.53 1.56
C ASN A 214 7.53 -0.67 0.19
N SER A 215 6.61 0.23 -0.14
CA SER A 215 5.81 0.22 -1.37
C SER A 215 6.61 0.33 -2.68
N ILE A 216 7.90 0.64 -2.59
CA ILE A 216 8.82 0.67 -3.73
C ILE A 216 9.14 -0.72 -4.28
N ASN A 217 9.04 -1.78 -3.47
CA ASN A 217 9.30 -3.15 -3.90
C ASN A 217 8.17 -3.66 -4.81
N VAL A 218 8.53 -4.26 -5.95
CA VAL A 218 7.56 -4.77 -6.94
C VAL A 218 6.63 -5.83 -6.35
N ALA A 219 7.12 -6.69 -5.47
CA ALA A 219 6.31 -7.72 -4.81
C ALA A 219 5.33 -7.15 -3.77
N ARG A 220 5.53 -5.89 -3.33
CA ARG A 220 4.56 -5.14 -2.52
C ARG A 220 3.53 -4.41 -3.39
N TRP A 221 3.96 -3.91 -4.54
CA TRP A 221 3.15 -3.09 -5.41
C TRP A 221 2.22 -3.90 -6.32
N LEU A 222 2.77 -4.87 -7.05
CA LEU A 222 2.03 -5.60 -8.09
C LEU A 222 0.74 -6.32 -7.60
N PRO A 223 0.71 -7.01 -6.43
CA PRO A 223 -0.48 -7.72 -5.99
C PRO A 223 -1.63 -6.78 -5.57
N GLN A 224 -1.39 -5.49 -5.41
CA GLN A 224 -2.45 -4.53 -5.12
C GLN A 224 -3.41 -4.36 -6.31
N GLN A 225 -3.07 -4.82 -7.50
CA GLN A 225 -4.01 -4.92 -8.63
C GLN A 225 -5.23 -5.79 -8.30
N PHE A 226 -5.09 -6.79 -7.41
CA PHE A 226 -6.17 -7.69 -7.02
C PHE A 226 -7.41 -6.95 -6.53
N TYR A 227 -7.24 -5.88 -5.76
CA TYR A 227 -8.36 -5.08 -5.22
C TYR A 227 -9.31 -4.60 -6.30
N TYR A 228 -8.78 -4.10 -7.39
CA TYR A 228 -9.54 -3.52 -8.49
C TYR A 228 -10.27 -4.58 -9.31
N PHE A 229 -9.64 -5.74 -9.52
CA PHE A 229 -10.29 -6.87 -10.18
C PHE A 229 -11.37 -7.49 -9.30
N PHE A 230 -11.16 -7.58 -7.97
CA PHE A 230 -12.19 -8.05 -7.03
C PHE A 230 -13.36 -7.07 -6.92
N ALA A 231 -13.10 -5.76 -7.01
CA ALA A 231 -14.16 -4.75 -7.09
C ALA A 231 -14.94 -4.88 -8.40
N TRP A 232 -14.25 -5.03 -9.53
CA TRP A 232 -14.90 -5.22 -10.81
C TRP A 232 -15.73 -6.52 -10.86
N GLN A 233 -15.25 -7.59 -10.25
CA GLN A 233 -16.02 -8.85 -10.11
C GLN A 233 -17.36 -8.60 -9.40
N GLN A 234 -17.39 -7.75 -8.39
CA GLN A 234 -18.58 -7.44 -7.59
C GLN A 234 -19.41 -6.26 -8.17
N TRP A 235 -18.84 -5.48 -9.10
CA TRP A 235 -19.53 -4.34 -9.70
C TRP A 235 -20.73 -4.80 -10.54
N ALA A 236 -21.94 -4.33 -10.19
CA ALA A 236 -23.17 -4.85 -10.78
C ALA A 236 -23.38 -4.40 -12.24
N ASP A 237 -23.07 -3.14 -12.55
CA ASP A 237 -23.29 -2.55 -13.88
C ASP A 237 -22.05 -2.65 -14.77
N LYS A 238 -21.86 -3.81 -15.38
CA LYS A 238 -20.72 -4.05 -16.30
C LYS A 238 -20.73 -3.18 -17.55
N THR A 239 -21.86 -2.56 -17.88
CA THR A 239 -21.98 -1.67 -19.06
C THR A 239 -21.56 -0.26 -18.77
N ASN A 240 -21.52 0.15 -17.50
CA ASN A 240 -21.08 1.44 -17.01
C ASN A 240 -19.94 1.27 -15.97
N PRO A 241 -18.69 1.22 -16.42
CA PRO A 241 -17.55 1.03 -15.53
C PRO A 241 -17.46 2.10 -14.43
N PRO A 242 -16.96 1.76 -13.22
CA PRO A 242 -16.92 2.69 -12.11
C PRO A 242 -15.92 3.83 -12.27
N VAL A 243 -16.19 4.93 -11.59
CA VAL A 243 -15.18 5.90 -11.17
C VAL A 243 -14.51 5.35 -9.92
N ILE A 244 -13.18 5.29 -9.91
CA ILE A 244 -12.39 4.68 -8.83
C ILE A 244 -11.64 5.76 -8.06
N CYS A 245 -12.02 6.00 -6.82
CA CYS A 245 -11.36 6.97 -5.96
C CYS A 245 -10.43 6.30 -4.94
N VAL A 246 -9.18 6.76 -4.92
CA VAL A 246 -8.13 6.13 -4.13
C VAL A 246 -7.45 7.14 -3.21
N PRO A 247 -7.58 7.00 -1.87
CA PRO A 247 -6.79 7.76 -0.92
C PRO A 247 -5.31 7.51 -1.16
N SER A 248 -4.55 8.54 -1.48
CA SER A 248 -3.21 8.42 -2.05
C SER A 248 -2.17 9.25 -1.31
N GLY A 249 -1.19 8.57 -0.68
CA GLY A 249 0.01 9.18 -0.11
C GLY A 249 1.24 8.86 -0.96
N ASN A 250 1.81 7.66 -0.85
CA ASN A 250 2.92 7.20 -1.70
C ASN A 250 2.51 6.73 -3.11
N PHE A 251 1.23 6.82 -3.45
CA PHE A 251 0.65 6.49 -4.76
C PHE A 251 0.87 5.03 -5.22
N GLY A 252 1.25 4.12 -4.34
CA GLY A 252 1.44 2.71 -4.68
C GLY A 252 0.14 1.99 -5.03
N ASN A 253 -0.91 2.23 -4.24
CA ASN A 253 -2.25 1.66 -4.43
C ASN A 253 -2.89 2.11 -5.75
N ILE A 254 -2.98 3.41 -6.00
CA ILE A 254 -3.55 3.92 -7.24
C ILE A 254 -2.71 3.56 -8.47
N CYS A 255 -1.37 3.54 -8.32
CA CYS A 255 -0.47 3.06 -9.38
C CYS A 255 -0.78 1.61 -9.78
N ALA A 256 -1.12 0.73 -8.82
CA ALA A 256 -1.55 -0.63 -9.11
C ALA A 256 -2.91 -0.67 -9.82
N GLY A 257 -3.84 0.23 -9.49
CA GLY A 257 -5.12 0.38 -10.20
C GLY A 257 -4.95 0.85 -11.63
N LEU A 258 -4.11 1.84 -11.86
CA LEU A 258 -3.78 2.32 -13.21
C LEU A 258 -3.06 1.25 -14.03
N LEU A 259 -2.16 0.46 -13.41
CA LEU A 259 -1.53 -0.69 -14.07
C LEU A 259 -2.56 -1.76 -14.45
N ALA A 260 -3.52 -2.06 -13.57
CA ALA A 260 -4.62 -2.99 -13.85
C ALA A 260 -5.48 -2.47 -15.01
N HIS A 261 -5.76 -1.17 -15.05
CA HIS A 261 -6.51 -0.55 -16.15
C HIS A 261 -5.77 -0.68 -17.49
N GLN A 262 -4.46 -0.43 -17.52
CA GLN A 262 -3.66 -0.66 -18.72
C GLN A 262 -3.58 -2.15 -19.13
N SER A 263 -3.80 -3.06 -18.18
CA SER A 263 -3.91 -4.51 -18.43
C SER A 263 -5.30 -4.93 -18.93
N GLY A 264 -6.27 -4.00 -18.99
CA GLY A 264 -7.63 -4.23 -19.50
C GLY A 264 -8.75 -4.13 -18.46
N LEU A 265 -8.47 -3.80 -17.18
CA LEU A 265 -9.52 -3.56 -16.20
C LEU A 265 -10.44 -2.41 -16.64
N PRO A 266 -11.76 -2.61 -16.73
CA PRO A 266 -12.68 -1.52 -17.02
C PRO A 266 -12.77 -0.52 -15.88
N ALA A 267 -12.54 0.75 -16.20
CA ALA A 267 -12.76 1.89 -15.31
C ALA A 267 -13.11 3.11 -16.14
N ASN A 268 -14.02 3.93 -15.65
CA ASN A 268 -14.40 5.16 -16.32
C ASN A 268 -13.40 6.29 -16.04
N HIS A 269 -12.97 6.42 -14.79
CA HIS A 269 -12.01 7.43 -14.37
C HIS A 269 -11.35 7.04 -13.05
N PHE A 270 -10.16 7.56 -12.78
CA PHE A 270 -9.47 7.43 -11.49
C PHE A 270 -9.37 8.80 -10.80
N ILE A 271 -9.55 8.80 -9.49
CA ILE A 271 -9.36 9.99 -8.66
C ILE A 271 -8.31 9.67 -7.60
N ALA A 272 -7.19 10.39 -7.61
CA ALA A 272 -6.25 10.38 -6.51
C ALA A 272 -6.69 11.41 -5.47
N ALA A 273 -7.28 10.94 -4.37
CA ALA A 273 -7.65 11.80 -3.26
C ALA A 273 -6.46 11.98 -2.32
N THR A 274 -6.05 13.22 -2.07
CA THR A 274 -4.97 13.56 -1.14
C THR A 274 -5.50 14.37 0.04
N ASN A 275 -4.73 14.43 1.12
CA ASN A 275 -4.95 15.39 2.20
C ASN A 275 -4.29 16.75 1.83
N ALA A 276 -3.98 17.57 2.83
CA ALA A 276 -3.31 18.87 2.62
C ALA A 276 -1.91 18.78 1.98
N ASN A 277 -1.42 17.56 1.71
CA ASN A 277 -0.18 17.30 0.97
C ASN A 277 -0.50 17.16 -0.53
N ASP A 278 -0.65 18.26 -1.19
CA ASP A 278 -1.27 18.46 -2.51
C ASP A 278 -0.28 18.50 -3.69
N VAL A 279 0.89 17.91 -3.55
CA VAL A 279 1.95 17.91 -4.58
C VAL A 279 1.43 17.40 -5.94
N ILE A 280 0.64 16.32 -5.94
CA ILE A 280 0.13 15.75 -7.18
C ILE A 280 -1.09 16.48 -7.74
N PRO A 281 -2.08 16.93 -6.94
CA PRO A 281 -3.08 17.88 -7.43
C PRO A 281 -2.47 19.07 -8.19
N VAL A 282 -1.48 19.74 -7.57
CA VAL A 282 -0.77 20.87 -8.20
C VAL A 282 -0.02 20.45 -9.46
N PHE A 283 0.67 19.30 -9.45
CA PHE A 283 1.33 18.76 -10.64
C PHE A 283 0.35 18.49 -11.78
N LEU A 284 -0.76 17.86 -11.52
CA LEU A 284 -1.76 17.57 -12.55
C LEU A 284 -2.37 18.86 -13.13
N GLU A 285 -2.45 19.93 -12.35
CA GLU A 285 -2.93 21.24 -12.83
C GLU A 285 -1.85 21.97 -13.64
N THR A 286 -0.64 22.10 -13.08
CA THR A 286 0.42 22.97 -13.62
C THR A 286 1.42 22.29 -14.55
N GLY A 287 1.60 20.98 -14.44
CA GLY A 287 2.69 20.22 -15.06
C GLY A 287 4.02 20.32 -14.35
N GLU A 288 4.11 21.03 -13.21
CA GLU A 288 5.33 21.23 -12.45
C GLU A 288 5.31 20.44 -11.14
N LEU A 289 6.25 19.50 -10.97
CA LEU A 289 6.41 18.79 -9.71
C LEU A 289 7.22 19.65 -8.72
N ARG A 290 6.54 20.21 -7.73
CA ARG A 290 7.17 21.09 -6.73
C ARG A 290 7.43 20.30 -5.45
N THR A 291 8.67 20.36 -4.94
CA THR A 291 8.99 19.79 -3.63
C THR A 291 8.36 20.64 -2.52
N GLN A 292 7.77 19.98 -1.55
CA GLN A 292 7.15 20.58 -0.37
C GLN A 292 7.65 19.88 0.89
N ILE A 293 7.42 20.50 2.05
CA ILE A 293 7.58 19.83 3.35
C ILE A 293 6.24 19.15 3.68
N ALA A 294 6.27 17.91 4.12
CA ALA A 294 5.06 17.20 4.51
C ALA A 294 4.36 17.92 5.68
N LYS A 295 3.04 18.07 5.55
CA LYS A 295 2.16 18.64 6.58
C LYS A 295 1.52 17.49 7.34
N ALA A 296 1.53 17.55 8.67
CA ALA A 296 0.83 16.59 9.51
C ALA A 296 -0.69 16.80 9.43
N THR A 297 -1.45 15.72 9.22
CA THR A 297 -2.91 15.73 9.07
C THR A 297 -3.56 14.58 9.84
N LEU A 298 -4.90 14.57 9.90
CA LEU A 298 -5.68 13.47 10.48
C LEU A 298 -5.53 12.16 9.70
N SER A 299 -5.35 12.23 8.39
CA SER A 299 -5.11 11.09 7.51
C SER A 299 -3.60 10.84 7.30
N ASN A 300 -2.91 10.62 8.40
CA ASN A 300 -1.45 10.68 8.50
C ASN A 300 -0.67 9.70 7.60
N ALA A 301 -1.26 8.61 7.15
CA ALA A 301 -0.62 7.70 6.18
C ALA A 301 -0.49 8.32 4.77
N MET A 302 -1.15 9.45 4.53
CA MET A 302 -1.04 10.27 3.31
C MET A 302 -0.17 11.53 3.51
N ASP A 303 0.49 11.74 4.67
CA ASP A 303 1.42 12.84 4.91
C ASP A 303 2.73 12.64 4.15
N VAL A 304 2.65 12.76 2.84
CA VAL A 304 3.74 12.47 1.91
C VAL A 304 3.93 13.64 0.95
N ALA A 305 5.08 14.31 1.06
CA ALA A 305 5.45 15.40 0.19
C ALA A 305 6.20 14.97 -1.10
N ASN A 306 6.68 13.72 -1.13
CA ASN A 306 7.40 13.17 -2.30
C ASN A 306 6.93 11.72 -2.54
N PRO A 307 5.83 11.51 -3.28
CA PRO A 307 5.22 10.20 -3.48
C PRO A 307 6.09 9.29 -4.35
N SER A 308 6.72 8.29 -3.74
CA SER A 308 7.74 7.44 -4.37
C SER A 308 7.25 6.70 -5.62
N ASN A 309 5.97 6.32 -5.68
CA ASN A 309 5.43 5.56 -6.82
C ASN A 309 4.89 6.44 -7.95
N PHE A 310 4.90 7.76 -7.82
CA PHE A 310 4.39 8.64 -8.87
C PHE A 310 5.21 8.53 -10.16
N VAL A 311 6.52 8.28 -10.05
CA VAL A 311 7.39 8.01 -11.21
C VAL A 311 6.94 6.78 -12.01
N ARG A 312 6.35 5.75 -11.34
CA ARG A 312 5.75 4.60 -12.03
C ARG A 312 4.47 4.96 -12.77
N ILE A 313 3.66 5.88 -12.21
CA ILE A 313 2.47 6.39 -12.91
C ILE A 313 2.88 7.14 -14.17
N LEU A 314 3.88 8.00 -14.09
CA LEU A 314 4.42 8.68 -15.26
C LEU A 314 4.91 7.69 -16.32
N GLU A 315 5.55 6.60 -15.90
CA GLU A 315 6.03 5.55 -16.80
C GLU A 315 4.88 4.76 -17.46
N ILE A 316 3.82 4.44 -16.72
CA ILE A 316 2.59 3.82 -17.26
C ILE A 316 2.05 4.65 -18.45
N PHE A 317 2.06 5.96 -18.33
CA PHE A 317 1.59 6.89 -19.36
C PHE A 317 2.71 7.41 -20.28
N ARG A 318 3.91 6.78 -20.25
CA ARG A 318 5.05 7.14 -21.11
C ARG A 318 5.40 8.62 -21.04
N GLN A 319 5.31 9.22 -19.85
CA GLN A 319 5.53 10.66 -19.58
C GLN A 319 4.55 11.59 -20.34
N GLN A 320 3.44 11.07 -20.88
CA GLN A 320 2.45 11.87 -21.60
C GLN A 320 1.39 12.42 -20.63
N LEU A 321 1.59 13.65 -20.19
CA LEU A 321 0.68 14.31 -19.24
C LEU A 321 -0.77 14.48 -19.77
N PRO A 322 -1.02 14.73 -21.06
CA PRO A 322 -2.39 14.75 -21.59
C PRO A 322 -3.12 13.41 -21.40
N ASP A 323 -2.48 12.28 -21.68
CA ASP A 323 -3.07 10.96 -21.54
C ASP A 323 -3.32 10.62 -20.05
N LEU A 324 -2.37 11.00 -19.18
CA LEU A 324 -2.55 10.88 -17.74
C LEU A 324 -3.77 11.67 -17.25
N ARG A 325 -3.93 12.92 -17.66
CA ARG A 325 -5.06 13.78 -17.26
C ARG A 325 -6.43 13.30 -17.77
N GLN A 326 -6.48 12.57 -18.87
CA GLN A 326 -7.72 11.95 -19.34
C GLN A 326 -8.20 10.83 -18.42
N THR A 327 -7.25 10.10 -17.83
CA THR A 327 -7.54 8.92 -17.00
C THR A 327 -7.58 9.22 -15.51
N LEU A 328 -6.78 10.19 -15.05
CA LEU A 328 -6.55 10.50 -13.64
C LEU A 328 -6.78 11.98 -13.34
N SER A 329 -7.65 12.25 -12.40
CA SER A 329 -7.72 13.54 -11.70
C SER A 329 -7.22 13.41 -10.26
N SER A 330 -6.96 14.54 -9.61
CA SER A 330 -6.57 14.56 -8.20
C SER A 330 -7.16 15.77 -7.48
N VAL A 331 -7.51 15.59 -6.24
CA VAL A 331 -8.10 16.63 -5.39
C VAL A 331 -7.54 16.54 -3.98
N SER A 332 -7.31 17.69 -3.36
CA SER A 332 -6.88 17.82 -1.97
C SER A 332 -8.09 18.10 -1.06
N ILE A 333 -8.14 17.41 0.07
CA ILE A 333 -9.19 17.54 1.11
C ILE A 333 -8.53 17.97 2.41
N SER A 334 -9.04 19.02 3.05
CA SER A 334 -8.53 19.53 4.32
C SER A 334 -8.97 18.66 5.52
N ASP A 335 -8.37 18.89 6.68
CA ASP A 335 -8.76 18.21 7.92
C ASP A 335 -10.19 18.59 8.36
N GLU A 336 -10.59 19.85 8.19
CA GLU A 336 -11.95 20.32 8.47
C GLU A 336 -12.97 19.60 7.60
N GLU A 337 -12.68 19.45 6.32
CA GLU A 337 -13.52 18.71 5.37
C GLU A 337 -13.54 17.22 5.69
N THR A 338 -12.43 16.65 6.10
CA THR A 338 -12.32 15.23 6.54
C THR A 338 -13.18 14.98 7.77
N ILE A 339 -13.15 15.86 8.77
CA ILE A 339 -14.01 15.78 9.97
C ILE A 339 -15.48 15.85 9.58
N ALA A 340 -15.85 16.77 8.70
CA ALA A 340 -17.21 16.90 8.21
C ALA A 340 -17.67 15.64 7.45
N ALA A 341 -16.79 15.07 6.61
CA ALA A 341 -17.05 13.85 5.86
C ALA A 341 -17.27 12.63 6.77
N ILE A 342 -16.40 12.41 7.78
CA ILE A 342 -16.57 11.31 8.75
C ILE A 342 -17.93 11.44 9.46
N ARG A 343 -18.30 12.66 9.89
CA ARG A 343 -19.56 12.90 10.59
C ARG A 343 -20.77 12.64 9.70
N HIS A 344 -20.71 13.07 8.44
CA HIS A 344 -21.76 12.87 7.45
C HIS A 344 -21.94 11.39 7.11
N LEU A 345 -20.84 10.69 6.79
CA LEU A 345 -20.86 9.25 6.54
C LEU A 345 -21.51 8.48 7.69
N TYR A 346 -21.10 8.78 8.92
CA TYR A 346 -21.62 8.09 10.10
C TYR A 346 -23.11 8.39 10.37
N LYS A 347 -23.54 9.64 10.28
CA LYS A 347 -24.92 10.06 10.63
C LYS A 347 -25.93 9.75 9.54
N ASP A 348 -25.58 10.06 8.29
CA ASP A 348 -26.53 10.08 7.19
C ASP A 348 -26.48 8.83 6.33
N HIS A 349 -25.31 8.17 6.28
CA HIS A 349 -25.11 6.91 5.53
C HIS A 349 -24.91 5.68 6.41
N HIS A 350 -24.86 5.84 7.74
CA HIS A 350 -24.60 4.76 8.70
C HIS A 350 -23.32 3.98 8.38
N TYR A 351 -22.34 4.66 7.77
CA TYR A 351 -21.06 4.09 7.39
C TYR A 351 -19.95 4.68 8.25
N LEU A 352 -19.14 3.82 8.86
CA LEU A 352 -18.02 4.21 9.70
C LEU A 352 -16.74 4.18 8.87
N ALA A 353 -16.22 5.34 8.50
CA ALA A 353 -14.97 5.48 7.75
C ALA A 353 -13.80 5.90 8.64
N ASP A 354 -12.59 5.50 8.24
CA ASP A 354 -11.36 6.09 8.75
C ASP A 354 -11.08 7.46 8.07
N PRO A 355 -10.14 8.28 8.57
CA PRO A 355 -9.85 9.57 7.96
C PRO A 355 -9.43 9.49 6.48
N HIS A 356 -8.75 8.41 6.06
CA HIS A 356 -8.32 8.23 4.67
C HIS A 356 -9.50 7.90 3.76
N GLY A 357 -10.36 6.97 4.19
CA GLY A 357 -11.60 6.64 3.47
C GLY A 357 -12.53 7.83 3.36
N ALA A 358 -12.64 8.65 4.40
CA ALA A 358 -13.45 9.87 4.37
C ALA A 358 -12.94 10.88 3.33
N VAL A 359 -11.62 11.05 3.19
CA VAL A 359 -10.99 11.83 2.10
C VAL A 359 -11.37 11.25 0.74
N GLY A 360 -11.29 9.92 0.56
CA GLY A 360 -11.67 9.25 -0.68
C GLY A 360 -13.15 9.40 -1.02
N TRP A 361 -14.02 9.20 -0.02
CA TRP A 361 -15.46 9.35 -0.20
C TRP A 361 -15.84 10.78 -0.64
N LEU A 362 -15.33 11.81 0.05
CA LEU A 362 -15.66 13.20 -0.28
C LEU A 362 -15.16 13.61 -1.66
N ALA A 363 -13.98 13.13 -2.04
CA ALA A 363 -13.44 13.37 -3.38
C ALA A 363 -14.32 12.75 -4.48
N LEU A 364 -14.80 11.51 -4.25
CA LEU A 364 -15.71 10.83 -5.17
C LEU A 364 -17.09 11.49 -5.23
N GLN A 365 -17.65 11.89 -4.09
CA GLN A 365 -18.92 12.60 -4.04
C GLN A 365 -18.88 13.88 -4.88
N ARG A 366 -17.84 14.70 -4.72
CA ARG A 366 -17.66 15.94 -5.51
C ARG A 366 -17.55 15.68 -7.01
N TYR A 367 -16.88 14.59 -7.38
CA TYR A 367 -16.79 14.21 -8.79
C TYR A 367 -18.17 13.82 -9.35
N ILE A 368 -18.94 13.00 -8.63
CA ILE A 368 -20.28 12.56 -9.06
C ILE A 368 -21.25 13.74 -9.17
N GLU A 369 -21.20 14.69 -8.23
CA GLU A 369 -22.00 15.93 -8.29
C GLU A 369 -21.73 16.75 -9.57
N GLN A 370 -20.50 16.72 -10.07
CA GLN A 370 -20.08 17.42 -11.31
C GLN A 370 -20.33 16.58 -12.58
N HIS A 371 -20.55 15.27 -12.44
CA HIS A 371 -20.72 14.33 -13.55
C HIS A 371 -22.01 13.50 -13.35
N PRO A 372 -23.19 14.06 -13.64
CA PRO A 372 -24.47 13.38 -13.44
C PRO A 372 -24.54 12.02 -14.15
N GLY A 373 -24.95 10.99 -13.43
CA GLY A 373 -25.01 9.60 -13.92
C GLY A 373 -23.72 8.78 -13.71
N ALA A 374 -22.62 9.42 -13.24
CA ALA A 374 -21.44 8.69 -12.82
C ALA A 374 -21.73 7.92 -11.52
N LYS A 375 -21.18 6.69 -11.43
CA LYS A 375 -21.18 5.87 -10.22
C LYS A 375 -19.76 5.41 -9.95
N GLY A 376 -19.45 5.13 -8.69
CA GLY A 376 -18.10 4.70 -8.37
C GLY A 376 -17.94 4.12 -6.98
N TYR A 377 -16.70 3.79 -6.68
CA TYR A 377 -16.32 3.37 -5.33
C TYR A 377 -15.04 4.05 -4.89
N PHE A 378 -14.92 4.23 -3.58
CA PHE A 378 -13.66 4.62 -2.95
C PHE A 378 -13.05 3.44 -2.22
N LEU A 379 -11.74 3.48 -2.01
CA LEU A 379 -11.04 2.48 -1.22
C LEU A 379 -11.06 2.87 0.26
N GLU A 380 -11.61 2.01 1.11
CA GLU A 380 -11.44 2.09 2.56
C GLU A 380 -10.20 1.30 2.95
N THR A 381 -9.13 2.02 3.24
CA THR A 381 -7.78 1.45 3.27
C THR A 381 -7.34 0.92 4.63
N ALA A 382 -8.05 1.28 5.70
CA ALA A 382 -7.81 0.80 7.05
C ALA A 382 -9.10 0.77 7.87
N HIS A 383 -9.18 -0.13 8.84
CA HIS A 383 -10.31 -0.15 9.77
C HIS A 383 -10.26 1.07 10.69
N PRO A 384 -11.38 1.78 10.91
CA PRO A 384 -11.43 2.99 11.73
C PRO A 384 -10.88 2.85 13.15
N VAL A 385 -10.90 1.66 13.73
CA VAL A 385 -10.31 1.38 15.05
C VAL A 385 -8.81 1.70 15.14
N LYS A 386 -8.11 1.73 14.02
CA LYS A 386 -6.67 2.10 13.99
C LYS A 386 -6.45 3.60 14.23
N PHE A 387 -7.50 4.38 14.06
CA PHE A 387 -7.54 5.85 14.21
C PHE A 387 -8.62 6.27 15.21
N TYR A 388 -8.90 5.41 16.21
CA TYR A 388 -9.98 5.65 17.18
C TYR A 388 -9.82 7.00 17.90
N ASP A 389 -8.59 7.43 18.21
CA ASP A 389 -8.30 8.72 18.85
C ASP A 389 -8.79 9.92 18.03
N THR A 390 -8.88 9.76 16.70
CA THR A 390 -9.42 10.77 15.78
C THR A 390 -10.91 10.56 15.54
N VAL A 391 -11.34 9.33 15.30
CA VAL A 391 -12.70 9.05 14.82
C VAL A 391 -13.73 9.10 15.95
N GLU A 392 -13.46 8.51 17.12
CA GLU A 392 -14.41 8.46 18.25
C GLU A 392 -14.88 9.86 18.72
N PRO A 393 -14.00 10.87 18.87
CA PRO A 393 -14.46 12.22 19.21
C PRO A 393 -15.35 12.87 18.15
N ILE A 394 -15.16 12.53 16.87
CA ILE A 394 -15.94 13.07 15.75
C ILE A 394 -17.35 12.48 15.74
N ILE A 395 -17.49 11.16 15.96
CA ILE A 395 -18.77 10.45 15.93
C ILE A 395 -19.49 10.45 17.28
N GLY A 396 -18.80 10.76 18.38
CA GLY A 396 -19.32 10.77 19.74
C GLY A 396 -19.60 9.39 20.33
N GLN A 397 -18.99 8.34 19.80
CA GLN A 397 -19.17 6.95 20.25
C GLN A 397 -17.85 6.18 20.18
N GLN A 398 -17.73 5.12 21.01
CA GLN A 398 -16.60 4.19 20.94
C GLN A 398 -16.76 3.24 19.76
N ILE A 399 -15.65 2.96 19.07
CA ILE A 399 -15.58 1.99 17.98
C ILE A 399 -15.47 0.58 18.57
N PRO A 400 -16.35 -0.36 18.18
CA PRO A 400 -16.24 -1.75 18.62
C PRO A 400 -14.88 -2.35 18.24
N LEU A 401 -14.20 -2.94 19.22
CA LEU A 401 -12.89 -3.54 18.99
C LEU A 401 -13.01 -4.85 18.21
N PRO A 402 -12.39 -5.00 17.03
CA PRO A 402 -12.30 -6.27 16.33
C PRO A 402 -11.57 -7.35 17.15
N PRO A 403 -11.87 -8.65 16.93
CA PRO A 403 -11.20 -9.74 17.63
C PRO A 403 -9.67 -9.71 17.52
N SER A 404 -9.13 -9.34 16.37
CA SER A 404 -7.68 -9.21 16.14
C SER A 404 -7.03 -8.13 17.01
N VAL A 405 -7.73 -7.03 17.29
CA VAL A 405 -7.26 -5.97 18.19
C VAL A 405 -7.35 -6.43 19.64
N LYS A 406 -8.50 -7.02 20.04
CA LYS A 406 -8.67 -7.57 21.41
C LYS A 406 -7.57 -8.55 21.77
N ALA A 407 -7.15 -9.39 20.82
CA ALA A 407 -6.11 -10.40 21.02
C ALA A 407 -4.70 -9.84 21.32
N ILE A 408 -4.45 -8.55 21.04
CA ILE A 408 -3.14 -7.91 21.26
C ILE A 408 -3.14 -6.87 22.37
N LEU A 409 -4.30 -6.41 22.86
CA LEU A 409 -4.39 -5.35 23.86
C LEU A 409 -3.63 -5.66 25.16
N ASP A 410 -3.69 -6.90 25.62
CA ASP A 410 -3.05 -7.34 26.86
C ASP A 410 -1.63 -7.86 26.65
N LYS A 411 -1.14 -7.87 25.40
CA LYS A 411 0.22 -8.34 25.10
C LYS A 411 1.25 -7.30 25.51
N LYS A 412 2.39 -7.80 26.01
CA LYS A 412 3.51 -6.93 26.36
C LYS A 412 4.21 -6.41 25.11
N LYS A 413 4.42 -5.08 25.08
CA LYS A 413 5.22 -4.42 24.07
C LYS A 413 6.69 -4.88 24.15
N HIS A 414 7.26 -5.28 23.03
CA HIS A 414 8.66 -5.62 22.84
C HIS A 414 9.26 -4.70 21.78
N SER A 415 9.84 -3.59 22.20
CA SER A 415 10.59 -2.67 21.34
C SER A 415 11.91 -2.29 22.01
N LYS A 416 12.91 -1.98 21.19
CA LYS A 416 14.17 -1.38 21.67
C LYS A 416 14.16 0.10 21.32
N LYS A 417 14.25 0.96 22.33
CA LYS A 417 14.31 2.39 22.14
C LYS A 417 15.73 2.82 21.75
N ILE A 418 15.85 3.64 20.71
CA ILE A 418 17.13 4.14 20.20
C ILE A 418 17.04 5.62 19.85
N PRO A 419 18.15 6.42 20.00
CA PRO A 419 18.21 7.76 19.47
C PRO A 419 18.08 7.81 17.95
N ALA A 420 17.62 8.95 17.41
CA ALA A 420 17.51 9.20 15.97
C ALA A 420 18.90 9.46 15.33
N GLN A 421 19.81 8.53 15.50
CA GLN A 421 21.18 8.61 14.96
C GLN A 421 21.51 7.31 14.21
N TYR A 422 22.00 7.44 12.99
CA TYR A 422 22.31 6.31 12.14
C TYR A 422 23.30 5.32 12.76
N THR A 423 24.29 5.81 13.52
CA THR A 423 25.28 4.95 14.20
C THR A 423 24.63 3.91 15.10
N ASN A 424 23.56 4.26 15.82
CA ASN A 424 22.83 3.35 16.70
C ASN A 424 22.10 2.22 15.89
N LEU A 425 21.57 2.57 14.72
CA LEU A 425 21.00 1.58 13.82
C LEU A 425 22.08 0.66 13.24
N LYS A 426 23.21 1.23 12.78
CA LYS A 426 24.33 0.43 12.23
C LYS A 426 24.88 -0.55 13.24
N GLU A 427 25.15 -0.13 14.45
CA GLU A 427 25.60 -0.99 15.55
C GLU A 427 24.60 -2.11 15.82
N PHE A 428 23.29 -1.79 15.88
CA PHE A 428 22.24 -2.80 16.09
C PHE A 428 22.15 -3.80 14.93
N LEU A 429 22.34 -3.39 13.70
CA LEU A 429 22.25 -4.28 12.55
C LEU A 429 23.43 -5.27 12.47
N LEU A 430 24.61 -4.87 12.95
CA LEU A 430 25.83 -5.69 12.96
C LEU A 430 25.92 -6.67 14.14
N THR A 431 25.05 -6.52 15.16
CA THR A 431 24.87 -7.48 16.27
C THR A 431 23.85 -8.56 15.93
#